data_736be42f160393dc2961378834b38d00
#
_entry.id   736be42f160393dc2961378834b38d00
#
_cell.length_a   1.000
_cell.length_b   1.000
_cell.length_c   1.000
_cell.angle_alpha   90.00
_cell.angle_beta   90.00
_cell.angle_gamma   90.00
#
_symmetry.space_group_name_H-M   'P 1'
#
loop_
_entity.id
_entity.type
_entity.pdbx_description
1 polymer ?
#
loop_
_entity_poly.entity_id
_entity_poly.type
_entity_poly.pdbx_seq_one_letter_code
_entity_poly.pdbx_strand_id
1 'polypeptide(L)'
;QCLLEYFPNAASAIENGWSPLHAACQNPNVTLNIIQLLVDAAPNSVHSVNDMGMVPLQHLCMNTELDERAALDILRLLIEKCPDSIRHANHVGSLPIHCAVNGGKTTEFCRALIEAYPGSERMTDEDGVLPIHYACLNNTLA
;
A
#
# COMPACT_ATOMS: atom_id res chain seq x y z
N GLN A 1 16.69 -2.56 10.22
CA GLN A 1 17.78 -3.43 9.78
C GLN A 1 18.29 -4.30 10.92
N CYS A 2 18.65 -3.69 12.03
CA CYS A 2 19.13 -4.43 13.20
C CYS A 2 18.13 -5.46 13.71
N LEU A 3 16.85 -5.16 13.57
CA LEU A 3 15.79 -6.06 14.01
C LEU A 3 15.86 -7.40 13.28
N LEU A 4 16.08 -7.39 11.98
CA LEU A 4 16.17 -8.61 11.19
C LEU A 4 17.44 -9.42 11.49
N GLU A 5 18.51 -8.76 11.92
CA GLU A 5 19.74 -9.42 12.32
C GLU A 5 19.58 -10.21 13.61
N TYR A 6 18.89 -9.63 14.60
CA TYR A 6 18.69 -10.25 15.91
C TYR A 6 17.45 -11.15 15.94
N PHE A 7 16.48 -10.90 15.09
CA PHE A 7 15.23 -11.66 15.06
C PHE A 7 14.91 -12.06 13.62
N PRO A 8 15.64 -13.05 13.08
CA PRO A 8 15.48 -13.40 11.65
C PRO A 8 14.06 -13.81 11.27
N ASN A 9 13.26 -14.30 12.22
CA ASN A 9 11.87 -14.68 11.94
C ASN A 9 10.89 -13.52 12.08
N ALA A 10 11.35 -12.34 12.49
CA ALA A 10 10.46 -11.18 12.68
C ALA A 10 9.79 -10.77 11.38
N ALA A 11 10.49 -10.90 10.25
CA ALA A 11 9.96 -10.49 8.95
C ALA A 11 8.75 -11.31 8.52
N SER A 12 8.63 -12.55 9.01
CA SER A 12 7.51 -13.43 8.69
C SER A 12 6.51 -13.57 9.84
N ALA A 13 6.74 -12.89 10.97
CA ALA A 13 5.81 -12.94 12.11
C ALA A 13 4.51 -12.25 11.73
N ILE A 14 3.39 -12.95 11.96
CA ILE A 14 2.06 -12.44 11.64
C ILE A 14 1.17 -12.55 12.85
N GLU A 15 0.56 -11.43 13.24
CA GLU A 15 -0.43 -11.38 14.31
C GLU A 15 -1.67 -10.68 13.77
N ASN A 16 -2.82 -11.36 13.81
CA ASN A 16 -4.07 -10.88 13.20
C ASN A 16 -3.91 -10.54 11.72
N GLY A 17 -3.03 -11.27 11.03
CA GLY A 17 -2.73 -11.01 9.63
C GLY A 17 -1.76 -9.85 9.40
N TRP A 18 -1.36 -9.13 10.45
CA TRP A 18 -0.40 -8.03 10.33
C TRP A 18 1.02 -8.57 10.25
N SER A 19 1.68 -8.32 9.13
CA SER A 19 3.09 -8.67 8.98
C SER A 19 3.97 -7.44 9.26
N PRO A 20 5.27 -7.65 9.49
CA PRO A 20 6.19 -6.51 9.60
C PRO A 20 6.13 -5.58 8.39
N LEU A 21 5.82 -6.10 7.21
CA LEU A 21 5.71 -5.28 6.01
C LEU A 21 4.49 -4.33 6.09
N HIS A 22 3.36 -4.79 6.65
CA HIS A 22 2.23 -3.90 6.91
C HIS A 22 2.65 -2.73 7.80
N ALA A 23 3.31 -3.05 8.92
CA ALA A 23 3.77 -2.04 9.86
C ALA A 23 4.75 -1.07 9.23
N ALA A 24 5.68 -1.58 8.43
CA ALA A 24 6.66 -0.74 7.75
C ALA A 24 5.99 0.22 6.77
N CYS A 25 4.99 -0.24 6.02
CA CYS A 25 4.29 0.61 5.06
C CYS A 25 3.50 1.73 5.75
N GLN A 26 3.15 1.57 7.02
CA GLN A 26 2.48 2.62 7.79
C GLN A 26 3.45 3.60 8.44
N ASN A 27 4.72 3.26 8.52
CA ASN A 27 5.70 4.09 9.22
C ASN A 27 6.04 5.32 8.38
N PRO A 28 5.87 6.54 8.93
CA PRO A 28 6.18 7.76 8.17
C PRO A 28 7.67 7.94 7.85
N ASN A 29 8.54 7.18 8.52
CA ASN A 29 9.97 7.27 8.32
C ASN A 29 10.57 6.05 7.60
N VAL A 30 9.72 5.19 7.04
CA VAL A 30 10.20 3.98 6.36
C VAL A 30 11.01 4.36 5.11
N THR A 31 12.03 3.54 4.82
CA THR A 31 12.86 3.73 3.64
C THR A 31 12.69 2.56 2.67
N LEU A 32 13.05 2.79 1.42
CA LEU A 32 13.04 1.74 0.40
C LEU A 32 13.89 0.55 0.83
N ASN A 33 15.05 0.81 1.47
CA ASN A 33 15.93 -0.26 1.93
C ASN A 33 15.26 -1.18 2.94
N ILE A 34 14.50 -0.61 3.88
CA ILE A 34 13.78 -1.41 4.88
C ILE A 34 12.73 -2.27 4.21
N ILE A 35 11.97 -1.71 3.29
CA ILE A 35 10.97 -2.46 2.54
C ILE A 35 11.63 -3.58 1.75
N GLN A 36 12.74 -3.30 1.09
CA GLN A 36 13.47 -4.29 0.32
C GLN A 36 13.94 -5.45 1.21
N LEU A 37 14.49 -5.14 2.39
CA LEU A 37 14.93 -6.16 3.33
C LEU A 37 13.78 -7.04 3.80
N LEU A 38 12.63 -6.44 4.11
CA LEU A 38 11.46 -7.18 4.57
C LEU A 38 10.90 -8.07 3.47
N VAL A 39 10.82 -7.57 2.25
CA VAL A 39 10.35 -8.35 1.10
C VAL A 39 11.29 -9.50 0.79
N ASP A 40 12.60 -9.25 0.84
CA ASP A 40 13.60 -10.30 0.58
C ASP A 40 13.57 -11.39 1.65
N ALA A 41 13.35 -11.00 2.91
CA ALA A 41 13.31 -11.94 4.04
C ALA A 41 12.02 -12.77 4.04
N ALA A 42 10.90 -12.21 3.58
CA ALA A 42 9.60 -12.87 3.56
C ALA A 42 8.81 -12.44 2.32
N PRO A 43 9.16 -13.00 1.14
CA PRO A 43 8.52 -12.57 -0.12
C PRO A 43 7.00 -12.69 -0.14
N ASN A 44 6.45 -13.66 0.58
CA ASN A 44 5.00 -13.85 0.60
C ASN A 44 4.26 -12.79 1.42
N SER A 45 4.98 -11.97 2.19
CA SER A 45 4.35 -10.94 3.01
C SER A 45 3.65 -9.86 2.17
N VAL A 46 4.06 -9.68 0.91
CA VAL A 46 3.40 -8.71 0.02
C VAL A 46 1.95 -9.09 -0.28
N HIS A 47 1.60 -10.38 -0.12
CA HIS A 47 0.23 -10.89 -0.32
C HIS A 47 -0.55 -10.99 1.00
N SER A 48 0.07 -10.74 2.13
CA SER A 48 -0.56 -10.92 3.43
C SER A 48 -1.72 -9.97 3.62
N VAL A 49 -2.85 -10.50 4.05
CA VAL A 49 -4.06 -9.73 4.31
C VAL A 49 -4.29 -9.70 5.81
N ASN A 50 -4.38 -8.50 6.38
CA ASN A 50 -4.60 -8.36 7.82
C ASN A 50 -6.09 -8.41 8.17
N ASP A 51 -6.43 -8.17 9.44
CA ASP A 51 -7.80 -8.21 9.94
C ASP A 51 -8.68 -7.09 9.40
N MET A 52 -8.10 -6.07 8.75
CA MET A 52 -8.83 -5.02 8.04
C MET A 52 -9.06 -5.37 6.56
N GLY A 53 -8.61 -6.55 6.13
CA GLY A 53 -8.70 -6.94 4.73
C GLY A 53 -7.68 -6.27 3.84
N MET A 54 -6.63 -5.69 4.41
CA MET A 54 -5.66 -4.87 3.66
C MET A 54 -4.35 -5.60 3.43
N VAL A 55 -3.81 -5.44 2.24
CA VAL A 55 -2.43 -5.84 1.92
C VAL A 55 -1.49 -4.66 2.24
N PRO A 56 -0.17 -4.91 2.39
CA PRO A 56 0.77 -3.84 2.71
C PRO A 56 0.70 -2.64 1.77
N LEU A 57 0.46 -2.86 0.49
CA LEU A 57 0.34 -1.78 -0.49
C LEU A 57 -0.76 -0.77 -0.10
N GLN A 58 -1.87 -1.25 0.42
CA GLN A 58 -2.97 -0.37 0.81
C GLN A 58 -2.58 0.52 2.00
N HIS A 59 -1.79 0.00 2.93
CA HIS A 59 -1.26 0.81 4.02
C HIS A 59 -0.29 1.88 3.52
N LEU A 60 0.53 1.54 2.52
CA LEU A 60 1.39 2.53 1.88
C LEU A 60 0.56 3.66 1.27
N CYS A 61 -0.52 3.29 0.59
CA CYS A 61 -1.42 4.27 -0.04
C CYS A 61 -2.05 5.22 0.99
N MET A 62 -2.24 4.76 2.22
CA MET A 62 -2.85 5.54 3.28
C MET A 62 -1.85 6.24 4.18
N ASN A 63 -0.56 6.06 3.95
CA ASN A 63 0.49 6.69 4.75
C ASN A 63 0.67 8.15 4.30
N THR A 64 0.02 9.06 5.01
CA THR A 64 -0.07 10.48 4.62
C THR A 64 1.18 11.28 4.94
N GLU A 65 2.05 10.77 5.81
CA GLU A 65 3.23 11.51 6.28
C GLU A 65 4.54 11.07 5.63
N LEU A 66 4.51 9.99 4.87
CA LEU A 66 5.70 9.49 4.19
C LEU A 66 6.10 10.44 3.07
N ASP A 67 7.41 10.67 2.92
CA ASP A 67 7.96 11.46 1.82
C ASP A 67 7.45 10.92 0.48
N GLU A 68 7.03 11.84 -0.38
CA GLU A 68 6.42 11.50 -1.67
C GLU A 68 7.32 10.64 -2.55
N ARG A 69 8.62 10.99 -2.60
CA ARG A 69 9.58 10.25 -3.41
C ARG A 69 9.76 8.83 -2.88
N ALA A 70 9.89 8.71 -1.56
CA ALA A 70 10.02 7.40 -0.92
C ALA A 70 8.76 6.57 -1.16
N ALA A 71 7.58 7.17 -1.04
CA ALA A 71 6.32 6.49 -1.27
C ALA A 71 6.23 5.95 -2.70
N LEU A 72 6.64 6.73 -3.68
CA LEU A 72 6.59 6.33 -5.08
C LEU A 72 7.58 5.21 -5.38
N ASP A 73 8.79 5.29 -4.83
CA ASP A 73 9.79 4.24 -5.02
C ASP A 73 9.35 2.92 -4.39
N ILE A 74 8.75 2.97 -3.20
CA ILE A 74 8.22 1.79 -2.52
C ILE A 74 7.03 1.23 -3.30
N LEU A 75 6.17 2.09 -3.80
CA LEU A 75 5.03 1.66 -4.63
C LEU A 75 5.51 0.85 -5.83
N ARG A 76 6.51 1.35 -6.54
CA ARG A 76 7.05 0.65 -7.71
C ARG A 76 7.63 -0.70 -7.36
N LEU A 77 8.32 -0.79 -6.22
CA LEU A 77 8.86 -2.06 -5.76
C LEU A 77 7.75 -3.05 -5.45
N LEU A 78 6.71 -2.63 -4.72
CA LEU A 78 5.61 -3.52 -4.37
C LEU A 78 4.83 -3.98 -5.60
N ILE A 79 4.64 -3.10 -6.58
CA ILE A 79 3.98 -3.46 -7.84
C ILE A 79 4.82 -4.50 -8.58
N GLU A 80 6.13 -4.32 -8.61
CA GLU A 80 7.03 -5.26 -9.26
C GLU A 80 6.98 -6.64 -8.61
N LYS A 81 6.97 -6.67 -7.28
CA LYS A 81 6.98 -7.94 -6.53
C LYS A 81 5.62 -8.63 -6.50
N CYS A 82 4.54 -7.86 -6.53
CA CYS A 82 3.19 -8.41 -6.50
C CYS A 82 2.23 -7.55 -7.32
N PRO A 83 2.20 -7.72 -8.65
CA PRO A 83 1.28 -6.94 -9.49
C PRO A 83 -0.19 -7.09 -9.10
N ASP A 84 -0.57 -8.25 -8.57
CA ASP A 84 -1.97 -8.49 -8.22
C ASP A 84 -2.45 -7.71 -7.00
N SER A 85 -1.54 -7.20 -6.18
CA SER A 85 -1.92 -6.44 -4.98
C SER A 85 -2.69 -5.16 -5.34
N ILE A 86 -2.49 -4.63 -6.53
CA ILE A 86 -3.20 -3.43 -7.01
C ILE A 86 -4.70 -3.70 -7.18
N ARG A 87 -5.06 -4.95 -7.40
CA ARG A 87 -6.45 -5.37 -7.62
C ARG A 87 -7.15 -5.79 -6.34
N HIS A 88 -6.45 -5.80 -5.24
CA HIS A 88 -6.99 -6.27 -3.98
C HIS A 88 -7.94 -5.26 -3.36
N ALA A 89 -9.16 -5.69 -3.04
CA ALA A 89 -10.14 -4.88 -2.33
C ALA A 89 -10.12 -5.25 -0.86
N ASN A 90 -10.12 -4.25 0.02
CA ASN A 90 -10.18 -4.48 1.46
C ASN A 90 -11.63 -4.81 1.88
N HIS A 91 -11.89 -4.87 3.21
CA HIS A 91 -13.20 -5.28 3.72
C HIS A 91 -14.35 -4.33 3.36
N VAL A 92 -14.05 -3.09 2.96
CA VAL A 92 -15.07 -2.14 2.50
C VAL A 92 -15.08 -1.98 0.98
N GLY A 93 -14.43 -2.90 0.28
CA GLY A 93 -14.40 -2.90 -1.18
C GLY A 93 -13.48 -1.87 -1.80
N SER A 94 -12.61 -1.23 -1.00
CA SER A 94 -11.69 -0.21 -1.51
C SER A 94 -10.45 -0.85 -2.13
N LEU A 95 -10.16 -0.45 -3.36
CA LEU A 95 -8.93 -0.81 -4.06
C LEU A 95 -7.79 0.13 -3.61
N PRO A 96 -6.53 -0.22 -3.89
CA PRO A 96 -5.42 0.69 -3.59
C PRO A 96 -5.62 2.11 -4.14
N ILE A 97 -6.21 2.26 -5.32
CA ILE A 97 -6.47 3.61 -5.86
C ILE A 97 -7.44 4.41 -4.97
N HIS A 98 -8.47 3.78 -4.43
CA HIS A 98 -9.37 4.45 -3.47
C HIS A 98 -8.58 4.89 -2.24
N CYS A 99 -7.74 4.01 -1.70
CA CYS A 99 -6.93 4.30 -0.54
C CYS A 99 -5.95 5.45 -0.81
N ALA A 100 -5.32 5.46 -1.98
CA ALA A 100 -4.35 6.49 -2.34
C ALA A 100 -4.99 7.87 -2.45
N VAL A 101 -6.14 7.95 -3.11
CA VAL A 101 -6.84 9.22 -3.28
C VAL A 101 -7.35 9.72 -1.92
N ASN A 102 -7.93 8.83 -1.12
CA ASN A 102 -8.39 9.17 0.22
C ASN A 102 -7.23 9.57 1.14
N GLY A 103 -6.07 8.94 0.95
CA GLY A 103 -4.86 9.25 1.73
C GLY A 103 -4.11 10.50 1.27
N GLY A 104 -4.61 11.22 0.28
CA GLY A 104 -3.98 12.45 -0.17
C GLY A 104 -2.71 12.24 -0.97
N LYS A 105 -2.54 11.11 -1.62
CA LYS A 105 -1.36 10.84 -2.43
C LYS A 105 -1.34 11.74 -3.66
N THR A 106 -0.13 12.00 -4.16
CA THR A 106 0.06 12.87 -5.30
C THR A 106 -0.55 12.32 -6.57
N THR A 107 -0.72 13.20 -7.55
CA THR A 107 -1.20 12.81 -8.88
C THR A 107 -0.28 11.76 -9.50
N GLU A 108 1.03 11.90 -9.30
CA GLU A 108 2.01 10.96 -9.85
C GLU A 108 1.84 9.57 -9.25
N PHE A 109 1.64 9.49 -7.93
CA PHE A 109 1.40 8.23 -7.23
C PHE A 109 0.12 7.56 -7.74
N CYS A 110 -0.96 8.32 -7.82
CA CYS A 110 -2.25 7.81 -8.31
C CYS A 110 -2.17 7.38 -9.77
N ARG A 111 -1.44 8.13 -10.58
CA ARG A 111 -1.24 7.77 -11.99
C ARG A 111 -0.53 6.42 -12.12
N ALA A 112 0.49 6.18 -11.30
CA ALA A 112 1.20 4.89 -11.32
C ALA A 112 0.25 3.73 -11.01
N LEU A 113 -0.67 3.91 -10.07
CA LEU A 113 -1.67 2.89 -9.75
C LEU A 113 -2.63 2.65 -10.91
N ILE A 114 -3.10 3.72 -11.54
CA ILE A 114 -4.03 3.61 -12.66
C ILE A 114 -3.36 2.95 -13.87
N GLU A 115 -2.11 3.29 -14.15
CA GLU A 115 -1.36 2.68 -15.25
C GLU A 115 -1.11 1.20 -15.01
N ALA A 116 -0.92 0.80 -13.76
CA ALA A 116 -0.71 -0.59 -13.41
C ALA A 116 -2.01 -1.41 -13.43
N TYR A 117 -3.14 -0.75 -13.22
CA TYR A 117 -4.46 -1.38 -13.31
C TYR A 117 -5.42 -0.44 -14.05
N PRO A 118 -5.35 -0.41 -15.40
CA PRO A 118 -6.21 0.45 -16.20
C PRO A 118 -7.68 0.16 -15.96
N GLY A 119 -8.47 1.20 -15.80
CA GLY A 119 -9.89 1.08 -15.51
C GLY A 119 -10.23 1.14 -14.03
N SER A 120 -9.24 1.05 -13.14
CA SER A 120 -9.49 1.11 -11.70
C SER A 120 -10.09 2.45 -11.27
N GLU A 121 -9.83 3.51 -12.00
CA GLU A 121 -10.39 4.83 -11.72
C GLU A 121 -11.91 4.86 -11.87
N ARG A 122 -12.49 3.85 -12.52
CA ARG A 122 -13.93 3.73 -12.76
C ARG A 122 -14.61 2.72 -11.83
N MET A 123 -13.84 2.11 -10.94
CA MET A 123 -14.36 1.10 -10.04
C MET A 123 -14.86 1.72 -8.76
N THR A 124 -15.99 1.22 -8.26
CA THR A 124 -16.57 1.68 -7.01
C THR A 124 -16.18 0.75 -5.88
N ASP A 125 -16.19 1.29 -4.65
CA ASP A 125 -16.11 0.46 -3.44
C ASP A 125 -17.49 -0.08 -3.08
N GLU A 126 -17.62 -0.69 -1.89
CA GLU A 126 -18.90 -1.26 -1.42
C GLU A 126 -20.03 -0.23 -1.34
N ASP A 127 -19.68 1.02 -1.06
CA ASP A 127 -20.66 2.10 -0.93
C ASP A 127 -20.95 2.78 -2.27
N GLY A 128 -20.44 2.25 -3.36
CA GLY A 128 -20.62 2.82 -4.68
C GLY A 128 -19.78 4.06 -4.93
N VAL A 129 -18.69 4.24 -4.18
CA VAL A 129 -17.86 5.44 -4.26
C VAL A 129 -16.72 5.21 -5.24
N LEU A 130 -16.58 6.13 -6.19
CA LEU A 130 -15.48 6.14 -7.15
C LEU A 130 -14.27 6.87 -6.53
N PRO A 131 -13.04 6.55 -7.01
CA PRO A 131 -11.85 7.29 -6.54
C PRO A 131 -11.99 8.81 -6.64
N ILE A 132 -12.62 9.30 -7.70
CA ILE A 132 -12.80 10.76 -7.89
C ILE A 132 -13.65 11.38 -6.78
N HIS A 133 -14.56 10.64 -6.18
CA HIS A 133 -15.36 11.13 -5.06
C HIS A 133 -14.47 11.45 -3.86
N TYR A 134 -13.48 10.59 -3.58
CA TYR A 134 -12.52 10.85 -2.52
C TYR A 134 -11.65 12.07 -2.83
N ALA A 135 -11.28 12.22 -4.09
CA ALA A 135 -10.50 13.38 -4.53
C ALA A 135 -11.25 14.68 -4.27
N CYS A 136 -12.55 14.71 -4.58
CA CYS A 136 -13.40 15.87 -4.34
C CYS A 136 -13.51 16.21 -2.86
N LEU A 137 -13.59 15.18 -2.00
CA LEU A 137 -13.67 15.40 -0.55
C LEU A 137 -12.37 15.94 0.03
N ASN A 138 -11.24 15.50 -0.52
CA ASN A 138 -9.92 15.80 0.04
C ASN A 138 -9.12 16.85 -0.75
N ASN A 139 -9.64 17.33 -1.87
CA ASN A 139 -8.93 18.26 -2.76
C ASN A 139 -7.56 17.75 -3.22
N THR A 140 -7.41 16.45 -3.40
CA THR A 140 -6.10 15.87 -3.69
C THR A 140 -5.74 15.81 -5.16
N LEU A 141 -6.74 15.77 -6.05
CA LEU A 141 -6.53 15.70 -7.50
C LEU A 141 -7.07 16.94 -8.21
N ALA A 142 -7.05 18.04 -7.52
CA ALA A 142 -7.52 19.31 -8.07
C ALA A 142 -6.70 19.80 -9.25
#